data_761694a3f2567a84dd4ec954352251b7
#
_entry.id   761694a3f2567a84dd4ec954352251b7
#
_cell.length_a   1.000
_cell.length_b   1.000
_cell.length_c   1.000
_cell.angle_alpha   90.00
_cell.angle_beta   90.00
_cell.angle_gamma   90.00
#
_symmetry.space_group_name_H-M   'P 1'
#
loop_
_entity.id
_entity.type
_entity.pdbx_description
1 polymer ?
#
loop_
_entity_poly.entity_id
_entity_poly.type
_entity_poly.pdbx_seq_one_letter_code
_entity_poly.pdbx_strand_id
1 'polypeptide(L)'
;MRRRHLLAVLPAAALAPRLAAAQEWPPGPVRAIVPFAPGSATDTVARVFTEKMRETLGQNVVVENRAGANGLIGAEAVARATPDGLTVLIGTNSTNAAAGALFKRVPFDVDTAFIPVSTLGSVPLLVAVRAESRWQNLAELLAEARTKPEGITYASASSSQQVSTELMAHMAGVKMLRVPYRSSPLAVQDLLAGRVDLFVADQLVILPQAREGKLRILGITAPQRSAMLPEIPTVAEAGNLPGYQITAWFGLFVPAGTPAIAVSRLNAAVRRAGEQADLRERLSSGFGMVVSTSTPEEAAAFVKSETQRWTSAIRTAGIEPE
;
A
#
# COMPACT_ATOMS: atom_id res chain seq x y z
N MET A 1 12.53 65.11 68.66
CA MET A 1 11.75 63.95 68.08
C MET A 1 12.09 63.76 66.66
N ARG A 2 12.93 62.78 66.30
CA ARG A 2 13.35 62.47 64.89
C ARG A 2 12.62 61.22 64.44
N ARG A 3 11.70 61.37 63.45
CA ARG A 3 11.01 60.24 62.79
C ARG A 3 11.93 59.60 61.77
N ARG A 4 12.32 58.33 61.99
CA ARG A 4 13.06 57.51 61.02
C ARG A 4 12.04 56.84 60.08
N HIS A 5 12.08 57.18 58.77
CA HIS A 5 11.31 56.46 57.76
C HIS A 5 12.11 55.23 57.38
N LEU A 6 11.56 54.07 57.68
CA LEU A 6 12.04 52.78 57.15
C LEU A 6 11.41 52.56 55.75
N LEU A 7 12.24 52.66 54.69
CA LEU A 7 11.88 52.25 53.34
C LEU A 7 12.02 50.71 53.24
N ALA A 8 10.89 50.03 53.14
CA ALA A 8 10.86 48.58 52.82
C ALA A 8 11.15 48.37 51.35
N VAL A 9 12.33 47.78 51.04
CA VAL A 9 12.69 47.33 49.69
C VAL A 9 12.04 45.96 49.45
N LEU A 10 10.99 45.91 48.65
CA LEU A 10 10.41 44.66 48.15
C LEU A 10 11.35 44.07 47.07
N PRO A 11 11.75 42.80 47.18
CA PRO A 11 12.49 42.17 46.09
C PRO A 11 11.55 41.94 44.90
N ALA A 12 11.84 42.58 43.76
CA ALA A 12 11.22 42.27 42.48
C ALA A 12 11.64 40.85 42.07
N ALA A 13 10.76 39.88 42.30
CA ALA A 13 10.92 38.52 41.78
C ALA A 13 10.90 38.60 40.25
N ALA A 14 12.05 38.42 39.63
CA ALA A 14 12.22 38.37 38.19
C ALA A 14 11.38 37.19 37.64
N LEU A 15 10.25 37.50 37.00
CA LEU A 15 9.55 36.57 36.13
C LEU A 15 10.45 36.31 34.91
N ALA A 16 11.37 35.36 35.04
CA ALA A 16 12.06 34.81 33.86
C ALA A 16 10.99 34.10 33.00
N PRO A 17 10.84 34.45 31.70
CA PRO A 17 9.98 33.70 30.83
C PRO A 17 10.51 32.25 30.80
N ARG A 18 9.70 31.30 31.29
CA ARG A 18 9.95 29.89 31.05
C ARG A 18 9.95 29.73 29.54
N LEU A 19 11.12 29.59 28.94
CA LEU A 19 11.24 29.04 27.61
C LEU A 19 10.49 27.72 27.61
N ALA A 20 9.27 27.72 27.08
CA ALA A 20 8.52 26.49 26.85
C ALA A 20 9.46 25.62 25.96
N ALA A 21 10.07 24.62 26.56
CA ALA A 21 10.78 23.61 25.81
C ALA A 21 9.79 23.14 24.73
N ALA A 22 10.10 23.42 23.47
CA ALA A 22 9.27 22.95 22.37
C ALA A 22 9.13 21.44 22.56
N GLN A 23 7.90 21.01 22.85
CA GLN A 23 7.63 19.61 23.12
C GLN A 23 8.10 18.83 21.88
N GLU A 24 9.08 17.94 22.06
CA GLU A 24 9.62 17.17 20.94
C GLU A 24 8.48 16.35 20.32
N TRP A 25 8.31 16.49 19.00
CA TRP A 25 7.34 15.68 18.27
C TRP A 25 7.93 14.27 18.04
N PRO A 26 7.19 13.17 18.21
CA PRO A 26 5.77 13.10 18.59
C PRO A 26 5.55 13.14 20.12
N PRO A 27 4.51 13.85 20.61
CA PRO A 27 4.21 13.92 22.03
C PRO A 27 3.60 12.62 22.61
N GLY A 28 3.29 11.65 21.76
CA GLY A 28 2.69 10.38 22.15
C GLY A 28 2.68 9.37 21.00
N PRO A 29 2.01 8.22 21.17
CA PRO A 29 1.97 7.16 20.17
C PRO A 29 1.37 7.64 18.85
N VAL A 30 1.94 7.15 17.74
CA VAL A 30 1.43 7.37 16.38
C VAL A 30 0.51 6.22 16.00
N ARG A 31 -0.65 6.51 15.42
CA ARG A 31 -1.58 5.51 14.88
C ARG A 31 -1.36 5.35 13.38
N ALA A 32 -0.97 4.17 12.95
CA ALA A 32 -0.83 3.83 11.53
C ALA A 32 -2.09 3.09 11.05
N ILE A 33 -2.93 3.80 10.30
CA ILE A 33 -4.14 3.22 9.70
C ILE A 33 -3.75 2.41 8.48
N VAL A 34 -4.11 1.13 8.51
CA VAL A 34 -3.98 0.19 7.40
C VAL A 34 -5.36 0.00 6.76
N PRO A 35 -5.54 0.38 5.48
CA PRO A 35 -6.86 0.38 4.83
C PRO A 35 -7.32 -1.00 4.35
N PHE A 36 -6.64 -2.07 4.76
CA PHE A 36 -6.93 -3.47 4.42
C PHE A 36 -6.96 -4.36 5.65
N ALA A 37 -7.51 -5.57 5.48
CA ALA A 37 -7.66 -6.54 6.56
C ALA A 37 -6.30 -7.01 7.14
N PRO A 38 -6.27 -7.45 8.41
CA PRO A 38 -5.12 -8.13 8.97
C PRO A 38 -4.65 -9.30 8.09
N GLY A 39 -3.34 -9.50 7.97
CA GLY A 39 -2.74 -10.53 7.10
C GLY A 39 -2.71 -10.17 5.62
N SER A 40 -3.17 -8.99 5.22
CA SER A 40 -2.92 -8.46 3.87
C SER A 40 -1.47 -8.02 3.70
N ALA A 41 -1.04 -7.84 2.45
CA ALA A 41 0.27 -7.30 2.11
C ALA A 41 0.53 -5.95 2.79
N THR A 42 -0.45 -5.05 2.77
CA THR A 42 -0.37 -3.72 3.40
C THR A 42 -0.19 -3.83 4.91
N ASP A 43 -0.91 -4.74 5.57
CA ASP A 43 -0.78 -4.98 7.02
C ASP A 43 0.62 -5.49 7.38
N THR A 44 1.16 -6.43 6.59
CA THR A 44 2.51 -6.96 6.79
C THR A 44 3.57 -5.87 6.64
N VAL A 45 3.51 -5.07 5.56
CA VAL A 45 4.42 -3.94 5.34
C VAL A 45 4.32 -2.93 6.47
N ALA A 46 3.09 -2.57 6.88
CA ALA A 46 2.85 -1.65 7.98
C ALA A 46 3.54 -2.11 9.27
N ARG A 47 3.34 -3.37 9.68
CA ARG A 47 3.90 -3.90 10.94
C ARG A 47 5.42 -3.94 10.92
N VAL A 48 6.02 -4.33 9.79
CA VAL A 48 7.48 -4.39 9.65
C VAL A 48 8.11 -2.99 9.73
N PHE A 49 7.53 -1.99 9.05
CA PHE A 49 8.03 -0.62 9.10
C PHE A 49 7.77 0.03 10.46
N THR A 50 6.56 -0.10 11.03
CA THR A 50 6.20 0.57 12.30
C THR A 50 7.00 0.03 13.49
N GLU A 51 7.37 -1.26 13.48
CA GLU A 51 8.28 -1.85 14.47
C GLU A 51 9.63 -1.11 14.50
N LYS A 52 10.20 -0.83 13.31
CA LYS A 52 11.49 -0.14 13.18
C LYS A 52 11.41 1.38 13.36
N MET A 53 10.32 1.99 12.93
CA MET A 53 10.11 3.44 13.10
C MET A 53 10.09 3.87 14.57
N ARG A 54 9.64 2.97 15.47
CA ARG A 54 9.63 3.21 16.93
C ARG A 54 11.00 3.60 17.45
N GLU A 55 12.09 3.01 16.95
CA GLU A 55 13.45 3.27 17.39
C GLU A 55 13.86 4.73 17.14
N THR A 56 13.43 5.29 16.01
CA THR A 56 13.76 6.68 15.63
C THR A 56 12.80 7.70 16.24
N LEU A 57 11.52 7.35 16.39
CA LEU A 57 10.51 8.26 16.93
C LEU A 57 10.53 8.35 18.45
N GLY A 58 11.09 7.36 19.15
CA GLY A 58 11.02 7.26 20.61
C GLY A 58 9.61 6.99 21.14
N GLN A 59 8.65 6.70 20.25
CA GLN A 59 7.24 6.45 20.56
C GLN A 59 6.74 5.21 19.81
N ASN A 60 5.72 4.56 20.37
CA ASN A 60 5.09 3.43 19.69
C ASN A 60 4.34 3.89 18.44
N VAL A 61 4.41 3.07 17.38
CA VAL A 61 3.56 3.22 16.20
C VAL A 61 2.59 2.05 16.17
N VAL A 62 1.31 2.33 16.43
CA VAL A 62 0.26 1.32 16.60
C VAL A 62 -0.49 1.12 15.29
N VAL A 63 -0.48 -0.10 14.78
CA VAL A 63 -1.21 -0.47 13.55
C VAL A 63 -2.68 -0.70 13.88
N GLU A 64 -3.56 -0.02 13.13
CA GLU A 64 -5.02 -0.16 13.19
C GLU A 64 -5.58 -0.49 11.80
N ASN A 65 -6.19 -1.66 11.63
CA ASN A 65 -6.79 -2.05 10.36
C ASN A 65 -8.21 -1.50 10.22
N ARG A 66 -8.46 -0.74 9.15
CA ARG A 66 -9.79 -0.22 8.75
C ARG A 66 -10.08 -0.58 7.30
N ALA A 67 -10.44 -1.84 7.09
CA ALA A 67 -10.71 -2.39 5.77
C ALA A 67 -12.10 -2.01 5.25
N GLY A 68 -12.25 -1.97 3.94
CA GLY A 68 -13.51 -1.82 3.22
C GLY A 68 -13.44 -0.84 2.06
N ALA A 69 -14.35 -1.00 1.10
CA ALA A 69 -14.46 -0.18 -0.12
C ALA A 69 -13.09 0.05 -0.80
N ASN A 70 -12.36 -1.03 -1.10
CA ASN A 70 -11.01 -0.95 -1.71
C ASN A 70 -10.00 -0.07 -0.93
N GLY A 71 -10.18 0.03 0.40
CA GLY A 71 -9.33 0.84 1.28
C GLY A 71 -9.84 2.26 1.51
N LEU A 72 -10.90 2.70 0.85
CA LEU A 72 -11.40 4.07 0.98
C LEU A 72 -11.88 4.40 2.40
N ILE A 73 -12.43 3.42 3.16
CA ILE A 73 -12.84 3.62 4.56
C ILE A 73 -11.65 4.03 5.44
N GLY A 74 -10.53 3.30 5.32
CA GLY A 74 -9.31 3.61 6.08
C GLY A 74 -8.68 4.93 5.65
N ALA A 75 -8.64 5.20 4.34
CA ALA A 75 -8.10 6.44 3.79
C ALA A 75 -8.95 7.66 4.23
N GLU A 76 -10.28 7.58 4.18
CA GLU A 76 -11.19 8.64 4.66
C GLU A 76 -10.96 8.94 6.14
N ALA A 77 -10.78 7.91 6.98
CA ALA A 77 -10.54 8.09 8.40
C ALA A 77 -9.27 8.92 8.67
N VAL A 78 -8.23 8.77 7.84
CA VAL A 78 -7.01 9.58 7.94
C VAL A 78 -7.21 10.96 7.31
N ALA A 79 -7.86 11.06 6.15
CA ALA A 79 -8.14 12.36 5.52
C ALA A 79 -8.90 13.33 6.45
N ARG A 80 -9.73 12.78 7.35
CA ARG A 80 -10.52 13.54 8.35
C ARG A 80 -9.87 13.63 9.73
N ALA A 81 -8.70 13.03 9.93
CA ALA A 81 -8.02 13.08 11.21
C ALA A 81 -7.42 14.48 11.47
N THR A 82 -7.18 14.79 12.75
CA THR A 82 -6.45 16.00 13.12
C THR A 82 -5.08 16.00 12.45
N PRO A 83 -4.69 17.11 11.77
CA PRO A 83 -3.43 17.17 11.04
C PRO A 83 -2.24 17.47 11.97
N ASP A 84 -2.09 16.71 13.05
CA ASP A 84 -1.01 16.81 14.04
C ASP A 84 0.15 15.84 13.77
N GLY A 85 -0.01 14.94 12.77
CA GLY A 85 0.93 13.89 12.42
C GLY A 85 0.83 12.62 13.27
N LEU A 86 -0.05 12.56 14.27
CA LEU A 86 -0.23 11.37 15.12
C LEU A 86 -1.15 10.31 14.51
N THR A 87 -1.79 10.60 13.39
CA THR A 87 -2.53 9.62 12.59
C THR A 87 -1.97 9.60 11.19
N VAL A 88 -1.47 8.44 10.76
CA VAL A 88 -0.86 8.27 9.44
C VAL A 88 -1.59 7.17 8.66
N LEU A 89 -1.53 7.22 7.33
CA LEU A 89 -2.05 6.19 6.43
C LEU A 89 -0.89 5.38 5.85
N ILE A 90 -0.98 4.08 5.92
CA ILE A 90 -0.20 3.20 5.04
C ILE A 90 -0.99 3.09 3.73
N GLY A 91 -0.76 4.06 2.86
CA GLY A 91 -1.46 4.16 1.58
C GLY A 91 -0.89 3.23 0.52
N THR A 92 -1.69 3.01 -0.52
CA THR A 92 -1.35 2.14 -1.64
C THR A 92 -1.79 2.77 -2.97
N ASN A 93 -1.43 2.15 -4.08
CA ASN A 93 -2.01 2.52 -5.38
C ASN A 93 -3.55 2.54 -5.37
N SER A 94 -4.21 1.66 -4.59
CA SER A 94 -5.68 1.64 -4.51
C SER A 94 -6.27 2.92 -3.92
N THR A 95 -5.65 3.46 -2.86
CA THR A 95 -6.16 4.62 -2.13
C THR A 95 -5.64 5.96 -2.66
N ASN A 96 -4.40 5.97 -3.19
CA ASN A 96 -3.67 7.20 -3.49
C ASN A 96 -3.31 7.40 -4.98
N ALA A 97 -3.78 6.49 -5.87
CA ALA A 97 -3.56 6.63 -7.31
C ALA A 97 -4.78 6.21 -8.16
N ALA A 98 -5.35 5.03 -7.87
CA ALA A 98 -6.41 4.45 -8.69
C ALA A 98 -7.83 4.90 -8.30
N ALA A 99 -8.02 5.38 -7.06
CA ALA A 99 -9.34 5.66 -6.50
C ALA A 99 -10.17 6.61 -7.37
N GLY A 100 -9.59 7.73 -7.82
CA GLY A 100 -10.29 8.73 -8.63
C GLY A 100 -10.72 8.24 -10.02
N ALA A 101 -10.07 7.16 -10.53
CA ALA A 101 -10.42 6.58 -11.82
C ALA A 101 -11.37 5.38 -11.69
N LEU A 102 -11.41 4.71 -10.53
CA LEU A 102 -12.22 3.50 -10.30
C LEU A 102 -13.59 3.78 -9.66
N PHE A 103 -13.74 4.89 -8.96
CA PHE A 103 -14.97 5.19 -8.22
C PHE A 103 -15.58 6.50 -8.67
N LYS A 104 -16.89 6.50 -8.91
CA LYS A 104 -17.69 7.72 -9.22
C LYS A 104 -17.70 8.73 -8.07
N ARG A 105 -17.56 8.23 -6.83
CA ARG A 105 -17.54 9.05 -5.61
C ARG A 105 -16.45 8.54 -4.68
N VAL A 106 -15.48 9.39 -4.43
CA VAL A 106 -14.44 9.18 -3.40
C VAL A 106 -14.76 10.12 -2.23
N PRO A 107 -14.74 9.65 -0.97
CA PRO A 107 -15.18 10.46 0.19
C PRO A 107 -14.18 11.54 0.62
N PHE A 108 -13.09 11.71 -0.13
CA PHE A 108 -12.05 12.72 0.05
C PHE A 108 -11.48 13.15 -1.31
N ASP A 109 -10.84 14.29 -1.37
CA ASP A 109 -10.11 14.73 -2.56
C ASP A 109 -8.80 13.93 -2.69
N VAL A 110 -8.69 13.11 -3.73
CA VAL A 110 -7.55 12.19 -3.94
C VAL A 110 -6.23 12.94 -4.18
N ASP A 111 -6.27 14.16 -4.68
CA ASP A 111 -5.09 14.95 -5.04
C ASP A 111 -4.60 15.81 -3.86
N THR A 112 -5.51 16.22 -2.96
CA THR A 112 -5.20 17.24 -1.94
C THR A 112 -5.39 16.79 -0.50
N ALA A 113 -6.07 15.66 -0.24
CA ALA A 113 -6.37 15.21 1.13
C ALA A 113 -5.14 14.76 1.93
N PHE A 114 -4.03 14.44 1.28
CA PHE A 114 -2.85 13.86 1.92
C PHE A 114 -1.56 14.57 1.54
N ILE A 115 -0.61 14.57 2.49
CA ILE A 115 0.79 14.85 2.22
C ILE A 115 1.52 13.51 2.16
N PRO A 116 2.14 13.13 1.03
CA PRO A 116 3.03 11.98 0.96
C PRO A 116 4.27 12.23 1.82
N VAL A 117 4.56 11.31 2.74
CA VAL A 117 5.73 11.39 3.63
C VAL A 117 6.91 10.66 3.03
N SER A 118 6.68 9.45 2.52
CA SER A 118 7.70 8.61 1.87
C SER A 118 7.03 7.48 1.10
N THR A 119 7.64 7.01 0.04
CA THR A 119 7.41 5.65 -0.46
C THR A 119 7.92 4.64 0.57
N LEU A 120 7.39 3.41 0.57
CA LEU A 120 7.88 2.29 1.37
C LEU A 120 8.50 1.21 0.47
N GLY A 121 8.00 1.11 -0.75
CA GLY A 121 8.46 0.18 -1.77
C GLY A 121 7.34 -0.36 -2.63
N SER A 122 7.69 -1.32 -3.49
CA SER A 122 6.78 -1.90 -4.47
C SER A 122 6.90 -3.42 -4.54
N VAL A 123 5.83 -4.06 -4.98
CA VAL A 123 5.74 -5.51 -5.14
C VAL A 123 4.99 -5.87 -6.42
N PRO A 124 5.53 -6.77 -7.25
CA PRO A 124 4.77 -7.35 -8.36
C PRO A 124 3.76 -8.37 -7.83
N LEU A 125 2.72 -8.62 -8.62
CA LEU A 125 1.72 -9.63 -8.32
C LEU A 125 2.04 -10.94 -9.05
N LEU A 126 1.49 -12.04 -8.56
CA LEU A 126 1.57 -13.36 -9.17
C LEU A 126 0.21 -13.75 -9.72
N VAL A 127 0.20 -14.26 -10.96
CA VAL A 127 -0.97 -14.88 -11.58
C VAL A 127 -1.02 -16.32 -11.12
N ALA A 128 -2.03 -16.69 -10.33
CA ALA A 128 -2.12 -18.01 -9.72
C ALA A 128 -3.45 -18.71 -10.01
N VAL A 129 -3.36 -20.01 -10.23
CA VAL A 129 -4.48 -20.95 -10.34
C VAL A 129 -4.27 -22.12 -9.39
N ARG A 130 -5.29 -22.97 -9.14
CA ARG A 130 -5.09 -24.23 -8.42
C ARG A 130 -4.06 -25.11 -9.11
N ALA A 131 -3.29 -25.88 -8.34
CA ALA A 131 -2.32 -26.84 -8.91
C ALA A 131 -2.98 -27.89 -9.83
N GLU A 132 -4.20 -28.33 -9.46
CA GLU A 132 -5.02 -29.30 -10.22
C GLU A 132 -5.74 -28.66 -11.41
N SER A 133 -5.58 -27.34 -11.62
CA SER A 133 -6.17 -26.67 -12.79
C SER A 133 -5.64 -27.31 -14.08
N ARG A 134 -6.52 -27.39 -15.08
CA ARG A 134 -6.15 -27.85 -16.43
C ARG A 134 -5.11 -26.99 -17.13
N TRP A 135 -5.00 -25.71 -16.75
CA TRP A 135 -4.04 -24.78 -17.35
C TRP A 135 -2.64 -24.96 -16.76
N GLN A 136 -1.68 -25.30 -17.59
CA GLN A 136 -0.29 -25.47 -17.17
C GLN A 136 0.50 -24.16 -17.28
N ASN A 137 0.04 -23.22 -18.10
CA ASN A 137 0.65 -21.92 -18.37
C ASN A 137 -0.40 -20.86 -18.68
N LEU A 138 0.01 -19.60 -18.74
CA LEU A 138 -0.89 -18.47 -18.98
C LEU A 138 -1.48 -18.51 -20.40
N ALA A 139 -0.73 -18.97 -21.38
CA ALA A 139 -1.22 -19.04 -22.77
C ALA A 139 -2.43 -19.97 -22.90
N GLU A 140 -2.43 -21.12 -22.22
CA GLU A 140 -3.56 -22.06 -22.19
C GLU A 140 -4.80 -21.42 -21.54
N LEU A 141 -4.64 -20.72 -20.42
CA LEU A 141 -5.73 -20.01 -19.78
C LEU A 141 -6.34 -18.95 -20.69
N LEU A 142 -5.49 -18.12 -21.32
CA LEU A 142 -5.95 -17.08 -22.24
C LEU A 142 -6.58 -17.67 -23.52
N ALA A 143 -6.09 -18.81 -24.01
CA ALA A 143 -6.69 -19.50 -25.16
C ALA A 143 -8.10 -19.99 -24.84
N GLU A 144 -8.34 -20.55 -23.65
CA GLU A 144 -9.69 -20.95 -23.23
C GLU A 144 -10.59 -19.75 -23.00
N ALA A 145 -10.09 -18.67 -22.41
CA ALA A 145 -10.87 -17.45 -22.19
C ALA A 145 -11.38 -16.83 -23.50
N ARG A 146 -10.64 -17.00 -24.62
CA ARG A 146 -11.10 -16.56 -25.96
C ARG A 146 -12.29 -17.37 -26.47
N THR A 147 -12.36 -18.66 -26.13
CA THR A 147 -13.46 -19.54 -26.59
C THR A 147 -14.70 -19.47 -25.72
N LYS A 148 -14.54 -19.00 -24.47
CA LYS A 148 -15.60 -18.92 -23.48
C LYS A 148 -15.57 -17.54 -22.78
N PRO A 149 -16.10 -16.48 -23.43
CA PRO A 149 -16.18 -15.16 -22.77
C PRO A 149 -16.90 -15.26 -21.43
N GLU A 150 -16.32 -14.67 -20.39
CA GLU A 150 -16.80 -14.72 -18.99
C GLU A 150 -16.86 -16.13 -18.38
N GLY A 151 -16.34 -17.15 -19.07
CA GLY A 151 -16.28 -18.53 -18.58
C GLY A 151 -15.16 -18.81 -17.58
N ILE A 152 -14.26 -17.84 -17.35
CA ILE A 152 -13.21 -17.89 -16.34
C ILE A 152 -13.49 -16.82 -15.29
N THR A 153 -13.56 -17.23 -14.03
CA THR A 153 -13.77 -16.33 -12.88
C THR A 153 -12.44 -15.92 -12.26
N TYR A 154 -12.33 -14.67 -11.83
CA TYR A 154 -11.16 -14.22 -11.09
C TYR A 154 -11.52 -13.48 -9.81
N ALA A 155 -10.71 -13.69 -8.77
CA ALA A 155 -10.86 -13.00 -7.49
C ALA A 155 -10.21 -11.62 -7.50
N SER A 156 -10.79 -10.64 -6.79
CA SER A 156 -10.15 -9.36 -6.52
C SER A 156 -10.56 -8.81 -5.15
N ALA A 157 -9.58 -8.41 -4.34
CA ALA A 157 -9.78 -7.78 -3.02
C ALA A 157 -9.16 -6.37 -2.94
N SER A 158 -8.56 -5.90 -4.03
CA SER A 158 -7.94 -4.58 -4.14
C SER A 158 -7.95 -4.11 -5.59
N SER A 159 -7.76 -2.81 -5.79
CA SER A 159 -7.69 -2.22 -7.14
C SER A 159 -6.50 -2.77 -7.95
N SER A 160 -5.35 -3.06 -7.29
CA SER A 160 -4.20 -3.64 -8.00
C SER A 160 -4.52 -5.01 -8.61
N GLN A 161 -5.23 -5.85 -7.87
CA GLN A 161 -5.63 -7.19 -8.32
C GLN A 161 -6.65 -7.12 -9.46
N GLN A 162 -7.64 -6.22 -9.35
CA GLN A 162 -8.62 -5.99 -10.39
C GLN A 162 -7.97 -5.46 -11.67
N VAL A 163 -7.27 -4.32 -11.58
CA VAL A 163 -6.67 -3.66 -12.75
C VAL A 163 -5.63 -4.55 -13.43
N SER A 164 -4.83 -5.31 -12.65
CA SER A 164 -3.87 -6.26 -13.23
C SER A 164 -4.56 -7.33 -14.09
N THR A 165 -5.67 -7.88 -13.59
CA THR A 165 -6.40 -8.94 -14.31
C THR A 165 -7.14 -8.36 -15.51
N GLU A 166 -7.83 -7.24 -15.37
CA GLU A 166 -8.58 -6.60 -16.45
C GLU A 166 -7.67 -6.08 -17.56
N LEU A 167 -6.51 -5.50 -17.22
CA LEU A 167 -5.53 -5.06 -18.22
C LEU A 167 -4.97 -6.28 -19.00
N MET A 168 -4.66 -7.36 -18.31
CA MET A 168 -4.21 -8.60 -18.93
C MET A 168 -5.30 -9.16 -19.87
N ALA A 169 -6.54 -9.22 -19.42
CA ALA A 169 -7.68 -9.68 -20.20
C ALA A 169 -7.91 -8.80 -21.43
N HIS A 170 -7.90 -7.48 -21.26
CA HIS A 170 -8.07 -6.52 -22.35
C HIS A 170 -6.96 -6.68 -23.42
N MET A 171 -5.69 -6.71 -23.00
CA MET A 171 -4.56 -6.88 -23.93
C MET A 171 -4.58 -8.23 -24.64
N ALA A 172 -5.12 -9.27 -24.01
CA ALA A 172 -5.30 -10.60 -24.61
C ALA A 172 -6.56 -10.71 -25.47
N GLY A 173 -7.43 -9.69 -25.52
CA GLY A 173 -8.71 -9.70 -26.23
C GLY A 173 -9.71 -10.71 -25.64
N VAL A 174 -9.72 -10.91 -24.32
CA VAL A 174 -10.61 -11.85 -23.61
C VAL A 174 -11.45 -11.15 -22.55
N LYS A 175 -12.53 -11.81 -22.12
CA LYS A 175 -13.36 -11.36 -21.00
C LYS A 175 -13.37 -12.43 -19.91
N MET A 176 -13.19 -11.99 -18.67
CA MET A 176 -13.25 -12.81 -17.46
C MET A 176 -14.26 -12.24 -16.48
N LEU A 177 -14.86 -13.07 -15.63
CA LEU A 177 -15.87 -12.65 -14.66
C LEU A 177 -15.22 -12.33 -13.31
N ARG A 178 -15.33 -11.08 -12.87
CA ARG A 178 -14.83 -10.62 -11.56
C ARG A 178 -15.69 -11.12 -10.41
N VAL A 179 -15.03 -11.67 -9.39
CA VAL A 179 -15.63 -11.99 -8.09
C VAL A 179 -14.94 -11.13 -7.02
N PRO A 180 -15.63 -10.12 -6.45
CA PRO A 180 -15.04 -9.23 -5.46
C PRO A 180 -14.96 -9.88 -4.08
N TYR A 181 -13.85 -9.66 -3.37
CA TYR A 181 -13.59 -10.16 -2.02
C TYR A 181 -13.26 -9.02 -1.06
N ARG A 182 -13.58 -9.21 0.22
CA ARG A 182 -13.23 -8.26 1.29
C ARG A 182 -11.75 -8.32 1.69
N SER A 183 -11.06 -9.43 1.40
CA SER A 183 -9.64 -9.62 1.72
C SER A 183 -9.00 -10.69 0.84
N SER A 184 -7.69 -10.56 0.60
CA SER A 184 -6.91 -11.56 -0.16
C SER A 184 -6.87 -12.94 0.51
N PRO A 185 -6.79 -13.08 1.85
CA PRO A 185 -6.88 -14.40 2.49
C PRO A 185 -8.17 -15.15 2.17
N LEU A 186 -9.33 -14.48 2.14
CA LEU A 186 -10.60 -15.11 1.75
C LEU A 186 -10.60 -15.51 0.27
N ALA A 187 -10.06 -14.68 -0.60
CA ALA A 187 -9.93 -14.99 -2.02
C ALA A 187 -9.04 -16.24 -2.27
N VAL A 188 -7.92 -16.37 -1.54
CA VAL A 188 -7.05 -17.55 -1.61
C VAL A 188 -7.80 -18.82 -1.16
N GLN A 189 -8.59 -18.76 -0.08
CA GLN A 189 -9.39 -19.91 0.36
C GLN A 189 -10.36 -20.38 -0.72
N ASP A 190 -11.03 -19.45 -1.41
CA ASP A 190 -11.97 -19.77 -2.47
C ASP A 190 -11.26 -20.23 -3.77
N LEU A 191 -10.06 -19.70 -4.06
CA LEU A 191 -9.22 -20.23 -5.12
C LEU A 191 -8.82 -21.69 -4.84
N LEU A 192 -8.37 -22.00 -3.64
CA LEU A 192 -8.01 -23.37 -3.22
C LEU A 192 -9.21 -24.32 -3.26
N ALA A 193 -10.40 -23.83 -2.92
CA ALA A 193 -11.65 -24.60 -2.99
C ALA A 193 -12.22 -24.70 -4.41
N GLY A 194 -11.64 -24.03 -5.40
CA GLY A 194 -12.11 -24.03 -6.79
C GLY A 194 -13.41 -23.26 -7.02
N ARG A 195 -13.75 -22.32 -6.13
CA ARG A 195 -14.90 -21.42 -6.29
C ARG A 195 -14.62 -20.26 -7.24
N VAL A 196 -13.35 -19.95 -7.42
CA VAL A 196 -12.82 -19.04 -8.47
C VAL A 196 -11.66 -19.73 -9.17
N ASP A 197 -11.41 -19.36 -10.43
CA ASP A 197 -10.44 -20.03 -11.29
C ASP A 197 -9.05 -19.41 -11.19
N LEU A 198 -8.98 -18.08 -11.03
CA LEU A 198 -7.78 -17.27 -11.13
C LEU A 198 -7.70 -16.25 -10.00
N PHE A 199 -6.50 -16.00 -9.51
CA PHE A 199 -6.22 -14.86 -8.63
C PHE A 199 -4.88 -14.23 -8.98
N VAL A 200 -4.89 -12.93 -9.25
CA VAL A 200 -3.68 -12.12 -9.45
C VAL A 200 -3.43 -11.36 -8.16
N ALA A 201 -2.47 -11.80 -7.35
CA ALA A 201 -2.30 -11.30 -6.00
C ALA A 201 -0.83 -11.22 -5.55
N ASP A 202 -0.65 -10.58 -4.40
CA ASP A 202 0.66 -10.40 -3.78
C ASP A 202 1.33 -11.74 -3.48
N GLN A 203 2.65 -11.76 -3.59
CA GLN A 203 3.47 -12.96 -3.32
C GLN A 203 3.24 -13.49 -1.90
N LEU A 204 2.97 -12.61 -0.92
CA LEU A 204 2.74 -12.98 0.47
C LEU A 204 1.62 -14.03 0.63
N VAL A 205 0.53 -13.91 -0.13
CA VAL A 205 -0.60 -14.83 -0.02
C VAL A 205 -0.53 -16.01 -1.00
N ILE A 206 0.21 -15.88 -2.09
CA ILE A 206 0.32 -16.91 -3.13
C ILE A 206 1.49 -17.86 -2.88
N LEU A 207 2.70 -17.36 -2.55
CA LEU A 207 3.90 -18.19 -2.43
C LEU A 207 3.82 -19.31 -1.40
N PRO A 208 3.25 -19.12 -0.19
CA PRO A 208 3.12 -20.22 0.75
C PRO A 208 2.34 -21.39 0.16
N GLN A 209 1.22 -21.11 -0.50
CA GLN A 209 0.36 -22.13 -1.11
C GLN A 209 1.01 -22.79 -2.35
N ALA A 210 1.77 -22.01 -3.11
CA ALA A 210 2.52 -22.54 -4.26
C ALA A 210 3.67 -23.44 -3.81
N ARG A 211 4.39 -23.08 -2.75
CA ARG A 211 5.45 -23.92 -2.17
C ARG A 211 4.93 -25.23 -1.58
N GLU A 212 3.70 -25.24 -1.09
CA GLU A 212 2.99 -26.45 -0.65
C GLU A 212 2.39 -27.27 -1.81
N GLY A 213 2.60 -26.83 -3.08
CA GLY A 213 2.08 -27.50 -4.26
C GLY A 213 0.56 -27.37 -4.46
N LYS A 214 -0.13 -26.47 -3.73
CA LYS A 214 -1.57 -26.26 -3.83
C LYS A 214 -1.98 -25.27 -4.91
N LEU A 215 -1.09 -24.31 -5.24
CA LEU A 215 -1.26 -23.34 -6.31
C LEU A 215 -0.14 -23.48 -7.36
N ARG A 216 -0.48 -23.15 -8.61
CA ARG A 216 0.46 -23.00 -9.72
C ARG A 216 0.53 -21.52 -10.10
N ILE A 217 1.76 -21.00 -10.24
CA ILE A 217 2.01 -19.63 -10.67
C ILE A 217 2.21 -19.66 -12.19
N LEU A 218 1.40 -18.89 -12.93
CA LEU A 218 1.42 -18.82 -14.38
C LEU A 218 2.24 -17.63 -14.91
N GLY A 219 2.56 -16.65 -14.05
CA GLY A 219 3.33 -15.48 -14.44
C GLY A 219 3.45 -14.45 -13.32
N ILE A 220 4.37 -13.50 -13.49
CA ILE A 220 4.58 -12.35 -12.60
C ILE A 220 4.28 -11.06 -13.35
N THR A 221 3.65 -10.10 -12.70
CA THR A 221 3.21 -8.84 -13.33
C THR A 221 4.31 -7.79 -13.51
N ALA A 222 5.53 -8.09 -13.03
CA ALA A 222 6.71 -7.25 -13.19
C ALA A 222 7.13 -7.11 -14.67
N PRO A 223 7.84 -6.02 -15.04
CA PRO A 223 8.39 -5.87 -16.40
C PRO A 223 9.54 -6.84 -16.70
N GLN A 224 10.14 -7.41 -15.66
CA GLN A 224 11.23 -8.41 -15.76
C GLN A 224 10.98 -9.54 -14.77
N ARG A 225 11.56 -10.71 -15.01
CA ARG A 225 11.49 -11.84 -14.08
C ARG A 225 12.09 -11.47 -12.73
N SER A 226 11.51 -12.01 -11.66
CA SER A 226 12.06 -11.85 -10.32
C SER A 226 13.31 -12.68 -10.13
N ALA A 227 14.36 -12.11 -9.53
CA ALA A 227 15.54 -12.87 -9.13
C ALA A 227 15.22 -13.96 -8.09
N MET A 228 14.12 -13.82 -7.34
CA MET A 228 13.63 -14.81 -6.38
C MET A 228 12.85 -15.96 -7.03
N LEU A 229 12.30 -15.73 -8.23
CA LEU A 229 11.45 -16.67 -8.97
C LEU A 229 11.86 -16.65 -10.44
N PRO A 230 13.12 -16.99 -10.76
CA PRO A 230 13.64 -16.85 -12.12
C PRO A 230 12.96 -17.79 -13.12
N GLU A 231 12.37 -18.88 -12.64
CA GLU A 231 11.60 -19.84 -13.40
C GLU A 231 10.22 -19.30 -13.82
N ILE A 232 9.66 -18.32 -13.09
CA ILE A 232 8.35 -17.77 -13.40
C ILE A 232 8.50 -16.69 -14.47
N PRO A 233 7.85 -16.87 -15.64
CA PRO A 233 7.90 -15.86 -16.70
C PRO A 233 7.11 -14.60 -16.30
N THR A 234 7.41 -13.47 -16.93
CA THR A 234 6.53 -12.30 -16.84
C THR A 234 5.20 -12.57 -17.54
N VAL A 235 4.15 -11.86 -17.17
CA VAL A 235 2.86 -11.91 -17.88
C VAL A 235 3.04 -11.49 -19.35
N ALA A 236 3.92 -10.51 -19.60
CA ALA A 236 4.27 -10.09 -20.95
C ALA A 236 4.86 -11.23 -21.78
N GLU A 237 5.77 -12.03 -21.22
CA GLU A 237 6.36 -13.21 -21.86
C GLU A 237 5.33 -14.34 -22.02
N ALA A 238 4.70 -14.75 -20.91
CA ALA A 238 3.82 -15.92 -20.84
C ALA A 238 2.51 -15.78 -21.64
N GLY A 239 1.99 -14.55 -21.72
CA GLY A 239 0.75 -14.23 -22.44
C GLY A 239 0.96 -13.68 -23.84
N ASN A 240 2.22 -13.45 -24.27
CA ASN A 240 2.56 -12.68 -25.47
C ASN A 240 1.85 -11.31 -25.46
N LEU A 241 2.01 -10.56 -24.35
CA LEU A 241 1.37 -9.27 -24.10
C LEU A 241 2.45 -8.18 -23.96
N PRO A 242 3.07 -7.73 -25.06
CA PRO A 242 4.17 -6.77 -25.00
C PRO A 242 3.74 -5.47 -24.35
N GLY A 243 4.55 -4.97 -23.39
CA GLY A 243 4.26 -3.76 -22.64
C GLY A 243 3.35 -3.97 -21.41
N TYR A 244 2.84 -5.17 -21.15
CA TYR A 244 2.13 -5.44 -19.91
C TYR A 244 3.08 -5.32 -18.72
N GLN A 245 2.69 -4.47 -17.77
CA GLN A 245 3.35 -4.37 -16.47
C GLN A 245 2.43 -3.69 -15.44
N ILE A 246 2.27 -4.30 -14.29
CA ILE A 246 1.58 -3.73 -13.12
C ILE A 246 2.39 -4.06 -11.88
N THR A 247 2.63 -3.04 -11.04
CA THR A 247 3.31 -3.20 -9.76
C THR A 247 2.51 -2.48 -8.71
N ALA A 248 2.15 -3.18 -7.63
CA ALA A 248 1.56 -2.54 -6.47
C ALA A 248 2.65 -1.81 -5.68
N TRP A 249 2.29 -0.75 -4.97
CA TRP A 249 3.21 0.01 -4.16
C TRP A 249 2.58 0.47 -2.85
N PHE A 250 3.43 0.84 -1.89
CA PHE A 250 3.07 1.30 -0.56
C PHE A 250 3.77 2.61 -0.24
N GLY A 251 3.09 3.47 0.51
CA GLY A 251 3.64 4.74 0.98
C GLY A 251 3.08 5.12 2.34
N LEU A 252 3.78 6.01 3.04
CA LEU A 252 3.31 6.65 4.26
C LEU A 252 2.77 8.03 3.93
N PHE A 253 1.57 8.33 4.45
CA PHE A 253 0.86 9.58 4.20
C PHE A 253 0.31 10.14 5.51
N VAL A 254 0.18 11.47 5.56
CA VAL A 254 -0.48 12.19 6.64
C VAL A 254 -1.60 13.08 6.07
N PRO A 255 -2.57 13.53 6.90
CA PRO A 255 -3.59 14.48 6.46
C PRO A 255 -2.97 15.77 5.94
N ALA A 256 -3.64 16.40 4.96
CA ALA A 256 -3.28 17.74 4.52
C ALA A 256 -3.25 18.73 5.71
N GLY A 257 -2.30 19.66 5.69
CA GLY A 257 -2.11 20.63 6.79
C GLY A 257 -1.27 20.10 7.97
N THR A 258 -0.76 18.88 7.90
CA THR A 258 0.17 18.35 8.93
C THR A 258 1.44 19.21 9.00
N PRO A 259 1.91 19.64 10.20
CA PRO A 259 3.09 20.49 10.35
C PRO A 259 4.35 19.85 9.74
N ALA A 260 5.19 20.68 9.13
CA ALA A 260 6.43 20.23 8.47
C ALA A 260 7.37 19.44 9.40
N ILE A 261 7.41 19.80 10.69
CA ILE A 261 8.21 19.07 11.68
C ILE A 261 7.75 17.62 11.83
N ALA A 262 6.44 17.36 11.85
CA ALA A 262 5.89 16.03 11.94
C ALA A 262 6.21 15.21 10.67
N VAL A 263 6.03 15.82 9.47
CA VAL A 263 6.37 15.20 8.19
C VAL A 263 7.86 14.82 8.15
N SER A 264 8.75 15.74 8.53
CA SER A 264 10.20 15.51 8.55
C SER A 264 10.61 14.40 9.51
N ARG A 265 10.06 14.36 10.72
CA ARG A 265 10.35 13.32 11.73
C ARG A 265 9.85 11.96 11.30
N LEU A 266 8.63 11.88 10.71
CA LEU A 266 8.09 10.65 10.13
C LEU A 266 8.93 10.16 8.95
N ASN A 267 9.32 11.06 8.04
CA ASN A 267 10.18 10.74 6.91
C ASN A 267 11.53 10.17 7.37
N ALA A 268 12.18 10.83 8.33
CA ALA A 268 13.44 10.33 8.90
C ALA A 268 13.28 8.92 9.49
N ALA A 269 12.19 8.66 10.21
CA ALA A 269 11.90 7.35 10.79
C ALA A 269 11.68 6.27 9.73
N VAL A 270 10.92 6.57 8.67
CA VAL A 270 10.72 5.63 7.54
C VAL A 270 12.02 5.34 6.82
N ARG A 271 12.82 6.36 6.50
CA ARG A 271 14.07 6.18 5.78
C ARG A 271 15.06 5.35 6.60
N ARG A 272 15.21 5.67 7.89
CA ARG A 272 16.05 4.89 8.82
C ARG A 272 15.60 3.43 8.93
N ALA A 273 14.28 3.19 9.00
CA ALA A 273 13.73 1.84 8.98
C ALA A 273 14.07 1.12 7.68
N GLY A 274 13.87 1.78 6.53
CA GLY A 274 14.15 1.22 5.21
C GLY A 274 15.63 0.97 4.90
N GLU A 275 16.57 1.54 5.67
CA GLU A 275 18.01 1.26 5.58
C GLU A 275 18.41 -0.03 6.31
N GLN A 276 17.57 -0.53 7.23
CA GLN A 276 17.89 -1.70 8.03
C GLN A 276 17.88 -3.00 7.20
N ALA A 277 18.97 -3.75 7.27
CA ALA A 277 19.16 -4.96 6.46
C ALA A 277 18.11 -6.04 6.77
N ASP A 278 17.78 -6.25 8.05
CA ASP A 278 16.79 -7.24 8.48
C ASP A 278 15.37 -6.90 8.01
N LEU A 279 15.00 -5.60 7.96
CA LEU A 279 13.73 -5.16 7.37
C LEU A 279 13.70 -5.48 5.87
N ARG A 280 14.77 -5.12 5.15
CA ARG A 280 14.88 -5.38 3.71
C ARG A 280 14.83 -6.87 3.40
N GLU A 281 15.57 -7.67 4.13
CA GLU A 281 15.58 -9.12 3.97
C GLU A 281 14.19 -9.72 4.24
N ARG A 282 13.54 -9.34 5.34
CA ARG A 282 12.22 -9.83 5.70
C ARG A 282 11.17 -9.51 4.63
N LEU A 283 11.21 -8.30 4.05
CA LEU A 283 10.26 -7.89 3.02
C LEU A 283 10.63 -8.42 1.63
N SER A 284 11.92 -8.58 1.30
CA SER A 284 12.32 -9.14 0.02
C SER A 284 12.13 -10.67 -0.02
N SER A 285 12.70 -11.43 0.93
CA SER A 285 12.70 -12.90 0.91
C SER A 285 11.29 -13.49 1.17
N GLY A 286 10.51 -12.86 2.06
CA GLY A 286 9.16 -13.33 2.40
C GLY A 286 8.05 -12.82 1.48
N PHE A 287 8.29 -11.73 0.76
CA PHE A 287 7.22 -10.99 0.11
C PHE A 287 7.57 -10.51 -1.32
N GLY A 288 8.83 -10.63 -1.74
CA GLY A 288 9.29 -10.14 -3.06
C GLY A 288 9.22 -8.61 -3.21
N MET A 289 9.19 -7.88 -2.09
CA MET A 289 9.10 -6.43 -2.10
C MET A 289 10.47 -5.80 -2.34
N VAL A 290 10.52 -4.83 -3.23
CA VAL A 290 11.66 -3.93 -3.37
C VAL A 290 11.43 -2.73 -2.46
N VAL A 291 12.14 -2.69 -1.33
CA VAL A 291 12.06 -1.58 -0.37
C VAL A 291 12.73 -0.35 -0.98
N SER A 292 11.98 0.73 -1.11
CA SER A 292 12.43 2.01 -1.66
C SER A 292 11.77 3.15 -0.91
N THR A 293 12.53 3.78 -0.02
CA THR A 293 12.11 4.97 0.72
C THR A 293 12.58 6.23 0.04
N SER A 294 11.86 7.34 0.20
CA SER A 294 12.08 8.59 -0.53
C SER A 294 11.96 9.81 0.39
N THR A 295 12.34 10.98 -0.10
CA THR A 295 11.96 12.26 0.51
C THR A 295 10.47 12.53 0.28
N PRO A 296 9.84 13.48 1.01
CA PRO A 296 8.45 13.86 0.76
C PRO A 296 8.21 14.39 -0.66
N GLU A 297 9.16 15.15 -1.20
CA GLU A 297 9.12 15.73 -2.55
C GLU A 297 9.15 14.62 -3.62
N GLU A 298 10.07 13.66 -3.46
CA GLU A 298 10.15 12.48 -4.34
C GLU A 298 8.89 11.63 -4.25
N ALA A 299 8.36 11.43 -3.04
CA ALA A 299 7.10 10.71 -2.83
C ALA A 299 5.93 11.41 -3.53
N ALA A 300 5.83 12.74 -3.45
CA ALA A 300 4.79 13.51 -4.12
C ALA A 300 4.90 13.40 -5.65
N ALA A 301 6.10 13.49 -6.19
CA ALA A 301 6.34 13.31 -7.63
C ALA A 301 5.99 11.88 -8.09
N PHE A 302 6.36 10.88 -7.30
CA PHE A 302 6.02 9.48 -7.54
C PHE A 302 4.50 9.25 -7.55
N VAL A 303 3.77 9.70 -6.52
CA VAL A 303 2.32 9.56 -6.43
C VAL A 303 1.64 10.20 -7.63
N LYS A 304 2.06 11.41 -8.03
CA LYS A 304 1.52 12.09 -9.21
C LYS A 304 1.72 11.27 -10.49
N SER A 305 2.92 10.72 -10.71
CA SER A 305 3.21 9.87 -11.88
C SER A 305 2.40 8.58 -11.85
N GLU A 306 2.27 7.96 -10.68
CA GLU A 306 1.48 6.75 -10.48
C GLU A 306 -0.01 6.98 -10.71
N THR A 307 -0.58 8.12 -10.25
CA THR A 307 -1.97 8.48 -10.54
C THR A 307 -2.24 8.51 -12.05
N GLN A 308 -1.32 9.12 -12.83
CA GLN A 308 -1.43 9.13 -14.28
C GLN A 308 -1.33 7.73 -14.88
N ARG A 309 -0.37 6.92 -14.42
CA ARG A 309 -0.13 5.56 -14.90
C ARG A 309 -1.33 4.65 -14.62
N TRP A 310 -1.87 4.68 -13.39
CA TRP A 310 -3.03 3.89 -13.00
C TRP A 310 -4.30 4.33 -13.73
N THR A 311 -4.53 5.64 -13.88
CA THR A 311 -5.64 6.17 -14.67
C THR A 311 -5.58 5.70 -16.12
N SER A 312 -4.38 5.72 -16.73
CA SER A 312 -4.18 5.21 -18.09
C SER A 312 -4.46 3.70 -18.17
N ALA A 313 -3.93 2.91 -17.24
CA ALA A 313 -4.15 1.45 -17.21
C ALA A 313 -5.63 1.09 -17.05
N ILE A 314 -6.36 1.79 -16.17
CA ILE A 314 -7.80 1.61 -15.93
C ILE A 314 -8.59 1.91 -17.21
N ARG A 315 -8.30 3.04 -17.88
CA ARG A 315 -8.96 3.41 -19.15
C ARG A 315 -8.65 2.41 -20.26
N THR A 316 -7.37 2.01 -20.39
CA THR A 316 -6.96 0.99 -21.39
C THR A 316 -7.65 -0.33 -21.14
N ALA A 317 -7.80 -0.76 -19.88
CA ALA A 317 -8.50 -1.98 -19.52
C ALA A 317 -10.04 -1.90 -19.72
N GLY A 318 -10.59 -0.73 -20.07
CA GLY A 318 -12.03 -0.53 -20.26
C GLY A 318 -12.83 -0.65 -18.98
N ILE A 319 -12.20 -0.39 -17.82
CA ILE A 319 -12.87 -0.46 -16.51
C ILE A 319 -13.71 0.81 -16.31
N GLU A 320 -15.02 0.63 -16.19
CA GLU A 320 -15.94 1.72 -15.88
C GLU A 320 -15.92 2.03 -14.37
N PRO A 321 -15.99 3.31 -13.96
CA PRO A 321 -16.07 3.69 -12.55
C PRO A 321 -17.34 3.15 -11.87
N GLU A 322 -17.16 2.53 -10.70
CA GLU A 322 -18.24 1.96 -9.87
C GLU A 322 -18.98 3.02 -9.04
#